data_d386c3d9fbef4817b535e906e9831a27
#
_entry.id   d386c3d9fbef4817b535e906e9831a27
#
_cell.length_a   1.000
_cell.length_b   1.000
_cell.length_c   1.000
_cell.angle_alpha   90.00
_cell.angle_beta   90.00
_cell.angle_gamma   90.00
#
_symmetry.space_group_name_H-M   'P 1'
#
loop_
_entity.id
_entity.type
_entity.pdbx_description
1 polymer ?
#
loop_
_entity_poly.entity_id
_entity_poly.type
_entity_poly.pdbx_seq_one_letter_code
_entity_poly.pdbx_strand_id
1 'polypeptide(L)'
;RATAEAQAKTLLHRLNIPERLWQLSPTTFSGGEQQRVNIARGFAYPYPALLLDEPTASLDPTNRATVLAMIAEAKARGAAIIGIFHDHAARDEICDRQFDVTQYTPGLAA
;
A
#
# COMPACT_ATOMS: atom_id res chain seq x y z
N ARG A 1 -23.67 4.11 2.61
CA ARG A 1 -23.42 3.53 1.29
C ARG A 1 -22.88 4.56 0.31
N ALA A 2 -23.53 5.70 0.16
CA ALA A 2 -23.04 6.78 -0.70
C ALA A 2 -21.66 7.28 -0.26
N THR A 3 -21.41 7.34 1.04
CA THR A 3 -20.11 7.74 1.59
C THR A 3 -19.03 6.73 1.24
N ALA A 4 -19.31 5.44 1.33
CA ALA A 4 -18.34 4.40 0.97
C ALA A 4 -17.99 4.45 -0.51
N GLU A 5 -18.98 4.65 -1.37
CA GLU A 5 -18.76 4.79 -2.80
C GLU A 5 -17.92 6.03 -3.12
N ALA A 6 -18.21 7.15 -2.47
CA ALA A 6 -17.43 8.39 -2.64
C ALA A 6 -15.99 8.20 -2.20
N GLN A 7 -15.75 7.51 -1.09
CA GLN A 7 -14.40 7.21 -0.62
C GLN A 7 -13.65 6.31 -1.61
N ALA A 8 -14.32 5.30 -2.14
CA ALA A 8 -13.71 4.41 -3.12
C ALA A 8 -13.28 5.18 -4.36
N LYS A 9 -14.14 6.04 -4.87
CA LYS A 9 -13.82 6.86 -6.05
C LYS A 9 -12.65 7.80 -5.78
N THR A 10 -12.63 8.43 -4.62
CA THR A 10 -11.53 9.31 -4.22
C THR A 10 -10.20 8.57 -4.19
N LEU A 11 -10.17 7.37 -3.61
CA LEU A 11 -8.97 6.56 -3.55
C LEU A 11 -8.51 6.12 -4.93
N LEU A 12 -9.43 5.70 -5.79
CA LEU A 12 -9.10 5.28 -7.15
C LEU A 12 -8.53 6.44 -7.96
N HIS A 13 -9.11 7.64 -7.83
CA HIS A 13 -8.55 8.83 -8.45
C HIS A 13 -7.15 9.14 -7.93
N ARG A 14 -6.98 9.10 -6.63
CA ARG A 14 -5.69 9.40 -6.00
C ARG A 14 -4.60 8.44 -6.45
N LEU A 15 -4.96 7.18 -6.68
CA LEU A 15 -4.02 6.15 -7.13
C LEU A 15 -3.94 6.06 -8.66
N ASN A 16 -4.52 7.02 -9.37
CA ASN A 16 -4.45 7.14 -10.82
C ASN A 16 -5.03 5.93 -11.55
N ILE A 17 -6.10 5.35 -11.02
CA ILE A 17 -6.85 4.31 -11.71
C ILE A 17 -7.87 5.00 -12.64
N PRO A 18 -7.77 4.80 -13.97
CA PRO A 18 -8.69 5.43 -14.90
C PRO A 18 -10.14 5.02 -14.65
N GLU A 19 -11.07 5.98 -14.80
CA GLU A 19 -12.50 5.70 -14.58
C GLU A 19 -13.03 4.57 -15.45
N ARG A 20 -12.48 4.43 -16.67
CA ARG A 20 -12.88 3.36 -17.58
C ARG A 20 -12.67 1.97 -17.02
N LEU A 21 -11.80 1.83 -16.01
CA LEU A 21 -11.49 0.54 -15.39
C LEU A 21 -12.34 0.24 -14.15
N TRP A 22 -13.05 1.22 -13.61
CA TRP A 22 -13.73 1.08 -12.32
C TRP A 22 -14.82 0.00 -12.30
N GLN A 23 -15.43 -0.27 -13.45
CA GLN A 23 -16.50 -1.25 -13.57
C GLN A 23 -16.03 -2.59 -14.15
N LEU A 24 -14.73 -2.70 -14.44
CA LEU A 24 -14.18 -3.90 -15.04
C LEU A 24 -13.61 -4.82 -13.97
N SER A 25 -13.51 -6.12 -14.33
CA SER A 25 -12.87 -7.10 -13.46
C SER A 25 -11.40 -6.76 -13.26
N PRO A 26 -10.87 -6.81 -12.01
CA PRO A 26 -9.45 -6.58 -11.77
C PRO A 26 -8.53 -7.52 -12.54
N THR A 27 -9.03 -8.67 -13.00
CA THR A 27 -8.22 -9.60 -13.79
C THR A 27 -7.80 -9.02 -15.14
N THR A 28 -8.47 -7.95 -15.61
CA THR A 28 -8.12 -7.28 -16.86
C THR A 28 -7.10 -6.16 -16.67
N PHE A 29 -6.71 -5.88 -15.43
CA PHE A 29 -5.79 -4.79 -15.11
C PHE A 29 -4.34 -5.22 -15.29
N SER A 30 -3.47 -4.24 -15.56
CA SER A 30 -2.02 -4.46 -15.51
C SER A 30 -1.60 -4.78 -14.07
N GLY A 31 -0.36 -5.30 -13.90
CA GLY A 31 0.17 -5.60 -12.58
C GLY A 31 0.18 -4.38 -11.66
N GLY A 32 0.60 -3.22 -12.19
CA GLY A 32 0.60 -1.99 -11.41
C GLY A 32 -0.79 -1.50 -11.05
N GLU A 33 -1.75 -1.66 -11.96
CA GLU A 33 -3.14 -1.31 -11.68
C GLU A 33 -3.74 -2.21 -10.62
N GLN A 34 -3.50 -3.52 -10.69
CA GLN A 34 -3.95 -4.46 -9.67
C GLN A 34 -3.36 -4.11 -8.30
N GLN A 35 -2.08 -3.79 -8.26
CA GLN A 35 -1.40 -3.40 -7.02
C GLN A 35 -2.05 -2.17 -6.42
N ARG A 36 -2.31 -1.15 -7.23
CA ARG A 36 -2.93 0.09 -6.75
C ARG A 36 -4.36 -0.13 -6.26
N VAL A 37 -5.13 -0.97 -6.94
CA VAL A 37 -6.49 -1.30 -6.49
C VAL A 37 -6.47 -2.05 -5.16
N ASN A 38 -5.51 -2.97 -4.97
CA ASN A 38 -5.35 -3.65 -3.69
C ASN A 38 -4.98 -2.68 -2.57
N ILE A 39 -4.14 -1.70 -2.87
CA ILE A 39 -3.81 -0.65 -1.91
C ILE A 39 -5.06 0.15 -1.55
N ALA A 40 -5.85 0.53 -2.55
CA ALA A 40 -7.11 1.24 -2.30
C ALA A 40 -8.02 0.46 -1.36
N ARG A 41 -8.11 -0.86 -1.54
CA ARG A 41 -8.91 -1.72 -0.65
C ARG A 41 -8.40 -1.64 0.79
N GLY A 42 -7.11 -1.69 0.98
CA GLY A 42 -6.51 -1.63 2.32
C GLY A 42 -6.73 -0.29 3.02
N PHE A 43 -6.80 0.78 2.26
CA PHE A 43 -6.95 2.12 2.80
C PHE A 43 -8.40 2.65 2.77
N ALA A 44 -9.34 1.84 2.28
CA ALA A 44 -10.75 2.26 2.18
C ALA A 44 -11.41 2.47 3.55
N TYR A 45 -10.91 1.81 4.57
CA TYR A 45 -11.36 1.95 5.95
C TYR A 45 -10.17 2.34 6.82
N PRO A 46 -10.35 3.23 7.83
CA PRO A 46 -9.23 3.65 8.68
C PRO A 46 -8.90 2.59 9.75
N TYR A 47 -8.37 1.46 9.32
CA TYR A 47 -7.99 0.39 10.23
C TYR A 47 -6.92 0.88 11.21
N PRO A 48 -6.99 0.44 12.49
CA PRO A 48 -5.97 0.80 13.46
C PRO A 48 -4.64 0.09 13.25
N ALA A 49 -4.61 -0.97 12.46
CA ALA A 49 -3.39 -1.71 12.12
C ALA A 49 -3.44 -2.11 10.65
N LEU A 50 -2.31 -1.96 9.98
CA LEU A 50 -2.16 -2.30 8.56
C LEU A 50 -0.96 -3.20 8.37
N LEU A 51 -1.14 -4.24 7.55
CA LEU A 51 -0.06 -5.14 7.13
C LEU A 51 0.17 -4.89 5.64
N LEU A 52 1.38 -4.50 5.29
CA LEU A 52 1.71 -4.13 3.92
C LEU A 52 2.85 -5.02 3.41
N ASP A 53 2.62 -5.69 2.28
CA ASP A 53 3.61 -6.55 1.66
C ASP A 53 4.08 -5.89 0.37
N GLU A 54 5.26 -5.30 0.41
CA GLU A 54 5.89 -4.61 -0.71
C GLU A 54 4.94 -3.65 -1.44
N PRO A 55 4.38 -2.66 -0.72
CA PRO A 55 3.30 -1.84 -1.28
C PRO A 55 3.75 -0.94 -2.44
N THR A 56 5.05 -0.72 -2.62
CA THR A 56 5.57 0.11 -3.71
C THR A 56 6.14 -0.69 -4.87
N ALA A 57 6.09 -2.03 -4.80
CA ALA A 57 6.61 -2.88 -5.87
C ALA A 57 5.87 -2.63 -7.18
N SER A 58 6.61 -2.58 -8.28
CA SER A 58 6.08 -2.41 -9.64
C SER A 58 5.36 -1.09 -9.87
N LEU A 59 5.55 -0.09 -9.01
CA LEU A 59 4.95 1.23 -9.20
C LEU A 59 5.95 2.20 -9.80
N ASP A 60 5.46 3.07 -10.70
CA ASP A 60 6.27 4.18 -11.20
C ASP A 60 6.49 5.21 -10.09
N PRO A 61 7.42 6.18 -10.29
CA PRO A 61 7.75 7.15 -9.24
C PRO A 61 6.55 7.95 -8.74
N THR A 62 5.63 8.32 -9.61
CA THR A 62 4.45 9.09 -9.22
C THR A 62 3.52 8.29 -8.32
N ASN A 63 3.21 7.07 -8.70
CA ASN A 63 2.35 6.20 -7.91
C ASN A 63 3.04 5.75 -6.61
N ARG A 64 4.35 5.52 -6.67
CA ARG A 64 5.14 5.22 -5.49
C ARG A 64 5.03 6.35 -4.46
N ALA A 65 5.20 7.58 -4.90
CA ALA A 65 5.09 8.73 -4.00
C ALA A 65 3.70 8.84 -3.39
N THR A 66 2.66 8.59 -4.17
CA THR A 66 1.28 8.59 -3.68
C THR A 66 1.07 7.55 -2.58
N VAL A 67 1.55 6.33 -2.79
CA VAL A 67 1.41 5.26 -1.80
C VAL A 67 2.17 5.59 -0.52
N LEU A 68 3.38 6.11 -0.63
CA LEU A 68 4.15 6.51 0.55
C LEU A 68 3.46 7.63 1.32
N ALA A 69 2.84 8.58 0.62
CA ALA A 69 2.06 9.64 1.27
C ALA A 69 0.85 9.06 2.02
N MET A 70 0.17 8.09 1.43
CA MET A 70 -0.95 7.42 2.08
C MET A 70 -0.53 6.70 3.36
N ILE A 71 0.63 6.02 3.32
CA ILE A 71 1.18 5.36 4.50
C ILE A 71 1.52 6.39 5.58
N ALA A 72 2.15 7.49 5.20
CA ALA A 72 2.49 8.55 6.14
C ALA A 72 1.24 9.14 6.80
N GLU A 73 0.16 9.31 6.03
CA GLU A 73 -1.12 9.79 6.57
C GLU A 73 -1.72 8.81 7.58
N ALA A 74 -1.64 7.51 7.29
CA ALA A 74 -2.12 6.49 8.21
C ALA A 74 -1.32 6.49 9.51
N LYS A 75 0.00 6.65 9.43
CA LYS A 75 0.86 6.79 10.61
C LYS A 75 0.48 8.02 11.42
N ALA A 76 0.28 9.16 10.76
CA ALA A 76 -0.09 10.41 11.43
C ALA A 76 -1.43 10.27 12.15
N ARG A 77 -2.33 9.46 11.62
CA ARG A 77 -3.62 9.15 12.22
C ARG A 77 -3.50 8.21 13.43
N GLY A 78 -2.34 7.62 13.64
CA GLY A 78 -2.10 6.72 14.76
C GLY A 78 -2.18 5.24 14.42
N ALA A 79 -2.28 4.86 13.15
CA ALA A 79 -2.31 3.45 12.76
C ALA A 79 -0.96 2.79 13.03
N ALA A 80 -1.00 1.56 13.50
CA ALA A 80 0.19 0.71 13.61
C ALA A 80 0.41 0.01 12.28
N ILE A 81 1.62 0.09 11.73
CA ILE A 81 1.91 -0.44 10.41
C ILE A 81 3.09 -1.39 10.48
N ILE A 82 2.90 -2.60 9.95
CA ILE A 82 3.98 -3.56 9.76
C ILE A 82 4.09 -3.78 8.25
N GLY A 83 5.29 -3.53 7.70
CA GLY A 83 5.49 -3.62 6.27
C GLY A 83 6.73 -4.40 5.89
N ILE A 84 6.67 -5.05 4.74
CA ILE A 84 7.82 -5.68 4.10
C ILE A 84 8.21 -4.80 2.92
N PHE A 85 9.44 -4.32 2.90
CA PHE A 85 9.94 -3.43 1.84
C PHE A 85 11.26 -3.95 1.30
N HIS A 86 11.30 -4.22 -0.01
CA HIS A 86 12.56 -4.44 -0.73
C HIS A 86 13.12 -3.13 -1.28
N ASP A 87 12.29 -2.12 -1.41
CA ASP A 87 12.69 -0.76 -1.78
C ASP A 87 13.28 -0.09 -0.54
N HIS A 88 14.60 -0.07 -0.45
CA HIS A 88 15.28 0.46 0.73
C HIS A 88 15.02 1.95 0.92
N ALA A 89 14.91 2.71 -0.16
CA ALA A 89 14.61 4.13 -0.05
C ALA A 89 13.22 4.38 0.54
N ALA A 90 12.22 3.60 0.10
CA ALA A 90 10.88 3.69 0.66
C ALA A 90 10.87 3.29 2.14
N ARG A 91 11.58 2.21 2.47
CA ARG A 91 11.70 1.76 3.85
C ARG A 91 12.30 2.85 4.74
N ASP A 92 13.39 3.45 4.30
CA ASP A 92 14.08 4.47 5.09
C ASP A 92 13.24 5.72 5.26
N GLU A 93 12.42 6.06 4.26
CA GLU A 93 11.54 7.22 4.32
C GLU A 93 10.38 7.04 5.28
N ILE A 94 9.80 5.83 5.33
CA ILE A 94 8.51 5.63 5.99
C ILE A 94 8.59 4.85 7.31
N CYS A 95 9.61 4.02 7.51
CA CYS A 95 9.70 3.15 8.68
C CYS A 95 10.43 3.81 9.83
N ASP A 96 9.87 3.68 11.04
CA ASP A 96 10.51 4.18 12.27
C ASP A 96 11.47 3.16 12.85
N ARG A 97 11.18 1.86 12.65
CA ARG A 97 11.95 0.76 13.20
C ARG A 97 12.03 -0.36 12.19
N GLN A 98 13.10 -1.15 12.29
CA GLN A 98 13.28 -2.32 11.43
C GLN A 98 13.44 -3.56 12.29
N PHE A 99 12.86 -4.67 11.79
CA PHE A 99 12.94 -5.97 12.44
C PHE A 99 13.52 -6.95 11.43
N ASP A 100 14.68 -7.51 11.75
CA ASP A 100 15.37 -8.44 10.85
C ASP A 100 14.93 -9.87 11.17
N VAL A 101 14.04 -10.42 10.33
CA VAL A 101 13.52 -11.77 10.53
C VAL A 101 14.53 -12.85 10.20
N THR A 102 15.62 -12.51 9.50
CA THR A 102 16.64 -13.51 9.17
C THR A 102 17.32 -14.07 10.42
N GLN A 103 17.31 -13.32 11.52
CA GLN A 103 17.82 -13.79 12.80
C GLN A 103 17.08 -15.03 13.34
N TYR A 104 15.86 -15.24 12.85
CA TYR A 104 14.97 -16.28 13.34
C TYR A 104 14.78 -17.41 12.33
N THR A 105 15.52 -17.37 11.23
CA THR A 105 15.41 -18.41 10.19
C THR A 105 16.12 -19.68 10.66
N PRO A 106 15.44 -20.85 10.70
CA PRO A 106 16.10 -22.10 11.09
C PRO A 106 17.31 -22.40 10.21
N GLY A 107 18.40 -22.81 10.83
CA GLY A 107 19.64 -23.13 10.12
C GLY A 107 20.60 -21.97 10.00
N LEU A 108 20.18 -20.73 10.13
CA LEU A 108 21.07 -19.58 10.16
C LEU A 108 21.70 -19.33 11.51
N ALA A 109 21.07 -19.84 12.56
CA ALA A 109 21.55 -19.69 13.92
C ALA A 109 22.57 -20.76 14.33
N ALA A 110 22.89 -21.65 13.42
CA ALA A 110 23.82 -22.75 13.70
C ALA A 110 25.28 -22.30 13.66
#